data_f4c9e86f791a1bbb0fe5156efa96d06f
#
_entry.id   f4c9e86f791a1bbb0fe5156efa96d06f
#
_cell.length_a   1.000
_cell.length_b   1.000
_cell.length_c   1.000
_cell.angle_alpha   90.00
_cell.angle_beta   90.00
_cell.angle_gamma   90.00
#
_symmetry.space_group_name_H-M   'P 1'
#
loop_
_entity.id
_entity.type
_entity.pdbx_description
1 polymer ?
#
loop_
_entity_poly.entity_id
_entity_poly.type
_entity_poly.pdbx_seq_one_letter_code
_entity_poly.pdbx_strand_id
1 'polypeptide(L)'
;MNRISDLTRRLWAALLALCLVLALTLPVFAEGESGTADTAEKETFHIGTVDDLLQLADSCRLDSWSKNRTVYLDADLELTGSGFAGIPSFSGVFEGQGHTISGLSLVDDGSVIGFFRYVQQGANVRDLVIRGRSM
;
A
#
# COMPACT_ATOMS: atom_id res chain seq x y z
N MET A 1 -33.22 26.29 47.23
CA MET A 1 -32.53 26.53 45.96
C MET A 1 -31.06 26.13 45.97
N ASN A 2 -30.38 26.11 47.09
CA ASN A 2 -28.95 25.76 47.16
C ASN A 2 -28.67 24.24 46.95
N ARG A 3 -29.65 23.38 47.05
CA ARG A 3 -29.50 21.92 46.83
C ARG A 3 -29.33 21.52 45.37
N ILE A 4 -29.91 22.26 44.45
CA ILE A 4 -29.84 21.99 43.03
C ILE A 4 -28.47 22.44 42.45
N SER A 5 -27.93 23.53 42.97
CA SER A 5 -26.58 24.02 42.54
C SER A 5 -25.45 23.11 43.00
N ASP A 6 -25.59 22.49 44.19
CA ASP A 6 -24.59 21.52 44.68
C ASP A 6 -24.64 20.22 43.92
N LEU A 7 -25.81 19.75 43.50
CA LEU A 7 -25.97 18.56 42.69
C LEU A 7 -25.42 18.74 41.29
N THR A 8 -25.65 19.91 40.66
CA THR A 8 -25.08 20.24 39.36
C THR A 8 -23.58 20.38 39.43
N ARG A 9 -23.01 20.95 40.47
CA ARG A 9 -21.56 21.02 40.67
C ARG A 9 -20.92 19.64 40.79
N ARG A 10 -21.56 18.71 41.53
CA ARG A 10 -21.06 17.35 41.66
C ARG A 10 -21.15 16.56 40.37
N LEU A 11 -22.21 16.73 39.60
CA LEU A 11 -22.37 16.14 38.27
C LEU A 11 -21.34 16.67 37.27
N TRP A 12 -21.05 17.95 37.30
CA TRP A 12 -20.04 18.56 36.45
C TRP A 12 -18.61 18.09 36.81
N ALA A 13 -18.32 17.96 38.08
CA ALA A 13 -17.04 17.43 38.55
C ALA A 13 -16.83 15.97 38.12
N ALA A 14 -17.89 15.15 38.19
CA ALA A 14 -17.86 13.76 37.73
C ALA A 14 -17.69 13.65 36.23
N LEU A 15 -18.33 14.51 35.42
CA LEU A 15 -18.15 14.60 33.98
C LEU A 15 -16.75 15.05 33.60
N LEU A 16 -16.20 16.03 34.29
CA LEU A 16 -14.83 16.50 34.07
C LEU A 16 -13.79 15.43 34.42
N ALA A 17 -13.98 14.67 35.48
CA ALA A 17 -13.12 13.56 35.85
C ALA A 17 -13.17 12.43 34.79
N LEU A 18 -14.33 12.15 34.26
CA LEU A 18 -14.50 11.14 33.21
C LEU A 18 -13.83 11.58 31.90
N CYS A 19 -13.93 12.84 31.53
CA CYS A 19 -13.22 13.41 30.37
C CYS A 19 -11.71 13.40 30.54
N LEU A 20 -11.22 13.61 31.76
CA LEU A 20 -9.78 13.55 32.05
C LEU A 20 -9.22 12.14 31.95
N VAL A 21 -9.95 11.13 32.36
CA VAL A 21 -9.57 9.72 32.22
C VAL A 21 -9.54 9.31 30.74
N LEU A 22 -10.51 9.73 29.95
CA LEU A 22 -10.54 9.50 28.50
C LEU A 22 -9.41 10.24 27.78
N ALA A 23 -9.07 11.43 28.20
CA ALA A 23 -7.95 12.21 27.63
C ALA A 23 -6.58 11.60 27.97
N LEU A 24 -6.44 10.93 29.09
CA LEU A 24 -5.21 10.25 29.47
C LEU A 24 -4.98 8.94 28.71
N THR A 25 -6.03 8.29 28.22
CA THR A 25 -5.89 7.10 27.39
C THR A 25 -5.57 7.41 25.92
N LEU A 26 -5.98 8.55 25.40
CA LEU A 26 -5.71 8.99 24.03
C LEU A 26 -4.23 9.31 23.77
N PRO A 27 -3.48 10.00 24.63
CA PRO A 27 -2.07 10.29 24.38
C PRO A 27 -1.17 9.06 24.32
N VAL A 28 -1.50 7.99 25.06
CA VAL A 28 -0.74 6.73 25.01
C VAL A 28 -0.88 6.06 23.64
N PHE A 29 -2.02 6.19 23.00
CA PHE A 29 -2.24 5.69 21.63
C PHE A 29 -1.47 6.53 20.59
N ALA A 30 -1.46 7.83 20.73
CA ALA A 30 -0.74 8.74 19.83
C ALA A 30 0.78 8.60 19.95
N GLU A 31 1.31 8.36 21.14
CA GLU A 31 2.73 8.08 21.35
C GLU A 31 3.16 6.74 20.74
N GLY A 32 2.31 5.73 20.74
CA GLY A 32 2.54 4.47 20.05
C GLY A 32 2.63 4.64 18.54
N GLU A 33 1.83 5.51 17.96
CA GLU A 33 1.86 5.82 16.53
C GLU A 33 3.08 6.65 16.14
N SER A 34 3.49 7.60 16.92
CA SER A 34 4.67 8.42 16.61
C SER A 34 5.98 7.65 16.76
N GLY A 35 6.04 6.64 17.61
CA GLY A 35 7.18 5.73 17.72
C GLY A 35 7.35 4.79 16.55
N THR A 36 6.26 4.45 15.84
CA THR A 36 6.28 3.62 14.64
C THR A 36 6.58 4.42 13.36
N ALA A 37 6.50 5.74 13.39
CA ALA A 37 6.81 6.58 12.23
C ALA A 37 8.31 6.58 11.88
N ASP A 38 9.20 6.36 12.81
CA ASP A 38 10.64 6.25 12.59
C ASP A 38 11.08 4.89 12.06
N THR A 39 10.33 3.83 12.36
CA THR A 39 10.43 2.56 11.66
C THR A 39 9.44 2.64 10.49
N ALA A 40 9.92 3.06 9.32
CA ALA A 40 9.13 3.07 8.11
C ALA A 40 8.43 1.72 7.96
N GLU A 41 7.16 1.65 8.31
CA GLU A 41 6.34 0.48 8.02
C GLU A 41 6.44 0.24 6.52
N LYS A 42 6.99 -0.91 6.19
CA LYS A 42 7.12 -1.33 4.81
C LYS A 42 5.71 -1.56 4.30
N GLU A 43 5.18 -0.58 3.58
CA GLU A 43 3.84 -0.68 3.02
C GLU A 43 3.77 -1.87 2.08
N THR A 44 2.71 -2.63 2.17
CA THR A 44 2.48 -3.81 1.34
C THR A 44 1.35 -3.57 0.35
N PHE A 45 1.48 -4.16 -0.83
CA PHE A 45 0.45 -4.16 -1.86
C PHE A 45 0.29 -5.58 -2.39
N HIS A 46 -0.94 -6.07 -2.46
CA HIS A 46 -1.23 -7.42 -2.91
C HIS A 46 -1.94 -7.43 -4.26
N ILE A 47 -1.49 -8.29 -5.15
CA ILE A 47 -2.05 -8.46 -6.49
C ILE A 47 -2.68 -9.85 -6.56
N GLY A 48 -3.99 -9.92 -6.54
CA GLY A 48 -4.76 -11.14 -6.71
C GLY A 48 -5.50 -11.20 -8.04
N THR A 49 -5.64 -10.07 -8.72
CA THR A 49 -6.36 -9.95 -10.00
C THR A 49 -5.59 -9.09 -10.99
N VAL A 50 -6.01 -9.14 -12.25
CA VAL A 50 -5.45 -8.27 -13.30
C VAL A 50 -5.73 -6.79 -13.00
N ASP A 51 -6.89 -6.48 -12.44
CA ASP A 51 -7.24 -5.11 -12.06
C ASP A 51 -6.29 -4.56 -11.00
N ASP A 52 -5.87 -5.38 -10.04
CA ASP A 52 -4.87 -5.00 -9.04
C ASP A 52 -3.53 -4.65 -9.69
N LEU A 53 -3.14 -5.43 -10.70
CA LEU A 53 -1.90 -5.17 -11.46
C LEU A 53 -1.99 -3.86 -12.26
N LEU A 54 -3.15 -3.59 -12.86
CA LEU A 54 -3.39 -2.33 -13.57
C LEU A 54 -3.36 -1.14 -12.62
N GLN A 55 -3.90 -1.30 -11.43
CA GLN A 55 -3.85 -0.29 -10.38
C GLN A 55 -2.41 -0.03 -9.90
N LEU A 56 -1.63 -1.09 -9.75
CA LEU A 56 -0.20 -0.96 -9.44
C LEU A 56 0.52 -0.16 -10.53
N ALA A 57 0.30 -0.49 -11.80
CA ALA A 57 0.92 0.19 -12.91
C ALA A 57 0.55 1.68 -12.97
N ASP A 58 -0.71 2.00 -12.68
CA ASP A 58 -1.16 3.39 -12.63
C ASP A 58 -0.52 4.15 -11.45
N SER A 59 -0.44 3.52 -10.30
CA SER A 59 0.22 4.09 -9.11
C SER A 59 1.71 4.33 -9.34
N CYS A 60 2.38 3.44 -10.06
CA CYS A 60 3.80 3.52 -10.37
C CYS A 60 4.16 4.58 -11.43
N ARG A 61 3.19 5.35 -11.91
CA ARG A 61 3.47 6.59 -12.65
C ARG A 61 4.18 7.63 -11.81
N LEU A 62 3.99 7.56 -10.48
CA LEU A 62 4.78 8.32 -9.54
C LEU A 62 6.03 7.51 -9.17
N ASP A 63 7.19 8.05 -9.47
CA ASP A 63 8.48 7.39 -9.26
C ASP A 63 8.72 6.98 -7.80
N SER A 64 8.13 7.68 -6.86
CA SER A 64 8.30 7.44 -5.45
C SER A 64 7.27 6.48 -4.84
N TRP A 65 6.20 6.15 -5.56
CA TRP A 65 5.09 5.39 -4.97
C TRP A 65 5.51 4.01 -4.50
N SER A 66 6.33 3.31 -5.28
CA SER A 66 6.80 1.95 -4.94
C SER A 66 8.01 1.93 -4.00
N LYS A 67 8.59 3.08 -3.72
CA LYS A 67 9.75 3.19 -2.83
C LYS A 67 9.38 2.71 -1.42
N ASN A 68 10.20 1.81 -0.86
CA ASN A 68 9.99 1.17 0.44
C ASN A 68 8.71 0.32 0.53
N ARG A 69 8.09 0.00 -0.61
CA ARG A 69 6.89 -0.83 -0.67
C ARG A 69 7.24 -2.24 -1.13
N THR A 70 6.56 -3.23 -0.56
CA THR A 70 6.64 -4.62 -1.03
C THR A 70 5.34 -5.00 -1.72
N VAL A 71 5.46 -5.47 -2.95
CA VAL A 71 4.33 -5.94 -3.75
C VAL A 71 4.37 -7.47 -3.77
N TYR A 72 3.25 -8.10 -3.43
CA TYR A 72 3.08 -9.54 -3.47
C TYR A 72 2.14 -9.94 -4.60
N LEU A 73 2.57 -10.87 -5.43
CA LEU A 73 1.71 -11.51 -6.42
C LEU A 73 1.10 -12.76 -5.78
N ASP A 74 -0.20 -12.73 -5.52
CA ASP A 74 -0.90 -13.76 -4.75
C ASP A 74 -1.58 -14.80 -5.63
N ALA A 75 -1.61 -14.61 -6.95
CA ALA A 75 -2.22 -15.52 -7.91
C ALA A 75 -1.55 -15.44 -9.26
N ASP A 76 -1.70 -16.49 -10.06
CA ASP A 76 -1.33 -16.46 -11.47
C ASP A 76 -2.27 -15.52 -12.25
N LEU A 77 -1.73 -14.73 -13.15
CA LEU A 77 -2.50 -13.76 -13.93
C LEU A 77 -2.39 -14.04 -15.43
N GLU A 78 -3.51 -13.82 -16.13
CA GLU A 78 -3.59 -13.87 -17.59
C GLU A 78 -3.90 -12.48 -18.11
N LEU A 79 -2.97 -11.87 -18.84
CA LEU A 79 -3.03 -10.47 -19.27
C LEU A 79 -3.59 -10.29 -20.69
N THR A 80 -4.00 -11.36 -21.36
CA THR A 80 -4.52 -11.28 -22.73
C THR A 80 -5.73 -10.33 -22.78
N GLY A 81 -5.65 -9.30 -23.61
CA GLY A 81 -6.73 -8.32 -23.76
C GLY A 81 -6.92 -7.36 -22.59
N SER A 82 -6.03 -7.37 -21.60
CA SER A 82 -6.14 -6.51 -20.41
C SER A 82 -5.80 -5.04 -20.67
N GLY A 83 -5.05 -4.75 -21.73
CA GLY A 83 -4.52 -3.42 -21.98
C GLY A 83 -3.29 -3.05 -21.13
N PHE A 84 -2.71 -4.02 -20.44
CA PHE A 84 -1.51 -3.80 -19.64
C PHE A 84 -0.32 -3.41 -20.51
N ALA A 85 0.26 -2.24 -20.24
CA ALA A 85 1.34 -1.65 -21.03
C ALA A 85 2.70 -1.61 -20.29
N GLY A 86 2.82 -2.30 -19.17
CA GLY A 86 4.02 -2.31 -18.33
C GLY A 86 3.88 -1.43 -17.10
N ILE A 87 4.74 -1.69 -16.12
CA ILE A 87 4.86 -0.88 -14.90
C ILE A 87 5.83 0.27 -15.21
N PRO A 88 5.40 1.54 -15.15
CA PRO A 88 6.21 2.67 -15.61
C PRO A 88 7.53 2.82 -14.88
N SER A 89 7.51 2.77 -13.54
CA SER A 89 8.70 2.94 -12.72
C SER A 89 8.57 2.13 -11.44
N PHE A 90 9.58 1.34 -11.10
CA PHE A 90 9.53 0.49 -9.92
C PHE A 90 10.82 0.61 -9.10
N SER A 91 10.68 0.90 -7.81
CA SER A 91 11.79 1.10 -6.88
C SER A 91 11.66 0.27 -5.59
N GLY A 92 10.62 -0.56 -5.49
CA GLY A 92 10.33 -1.37 -4.31
C GLY A 92 10.82 -2.81 -4.41
N VAL A 93 10.16 -3.69 -3.67
CA VAL A 93 10.36 -5.13 -3.72
C VAL A 93 9.14 -5.77 -4.36
N PHE A 94 9.33 -6.60 -5.37
CA PHE A 94 8.28 -7.37 -6.02
C PHE A 94 8.50 -8.85 -5.72
N GLU A 95 7.59 -9.44 -4.96
CA GLU A 95 7.60 -10.86 -4.61
C GLU A 95 6.58 -11.59 -5.49
N GLY A 96 7.07 -12.33 -6.46
CA GLY A 96 6.22 -13.11 -7.37
C GLY A 96 5.64 -14.36 -6.73
N GLN A 97 6.21 -14.82 -5.62
CA GLN A 97 5.77 -16.00 -4.86
C GLN A 97 5.65 -17.27 -5.71
N GLY A 98 6.45 -17.37 -6.78
CA GLY A 98 6.41 -18.49 -7.72
C GLY A 98 5.24 -18.46 -8.71
N HIS A 99 4.41 -17.43 -8.68
CA HIS A 99 3.29 -17.29 -9.60
C HIS A 99 3.73 -16.85 -10.99
N THR A 100 2.89 -17.15 -11.97
CA THR A 100 3.14 -16.87 -13.38
C THR A 100 2.20 -15.77 -13.87
N ILE A 101 2.76 -14.79 -14.58
CA ILE A 101 2.00 -13.83 -15.36
C ILE A 101 2.15 -14.21 -16.84
N SER A 102 1.06 -14.52 -17.49
CA SER A 102 1.02 -14.98 -18.88
C SER A 102 0.20 -14.03 -19.75
N GLY A 103 0.28 -14.22 -21.06
CA GLY A 103 -0.47 -13.41 -22.03
C GLY A 103 0.05 -11.97 -22.17
N LEU A 104 1.26 -11.69 -21.73
CA LEU A 104 1.87 -10.38 -21.88
C LEU A 104 2.07 -10.07 -23.37
N SER A 105 1.41 -9.01 -23.85
CA SER A 105 1.55 -8.51 -25.20
C SER A 105 1.94 -7.04 -25.13
N LEU A 106 3.17 -6.76 -25.45
CA LEU A 106 3.70 -5.40 -25.49
C LEU A 106 3.86 -5.00 -26.94
N VAL A 107 3.23 -3.89 -27.30
CA VAL A 107 3.36 -3.33 -28.65
C VAL A 107 4.50 -2.34 -28.65
N ASP A 108 5.44 -2.53 -29.55
CA ASP A 108 6.56 -1.61 -29.74
C ASP A 108 6.09 -0.40 -30.57
N ASP A 109 6.05 0.75 -29.93
CA ASP A 109 5.79 2.04 -30.57
C ASP A 109 7.05 2.91 -30.61
N GLY A 110 8.24 2.30 -30.42
CA GLY A 110 9.51 3.00 -30.30
C GLY A 110 9.84 3.45 -28.89
N SER A 111 8.98 3.16 -27.91
CA SER A 111 9.19 3.45 -26.50
C SER A 111 9.90 2.31 -25.77
N VAL A 112 10.30 2.57 -24.53
CA VAL A 112 10.81 1.50 -23.65
C VAL A 112 9.66 0.58 -23.29
N ILE A 113 9.76 -0.69 -23.67
CA ILE A 113 8.76 -1.70 -23.42
C ILE A 113 9.30 -2.78 -22.48
N GLY A 114 8.42 -3.32 -21.65
CA GLY A 114 8.74 -4.39 -20.69
C GLY A 114 7.67 -4.51 -19.63
N PHE A 115 7.67 -5.62 -18.88
CA PHE A 115 6.81 -5.76 -17.72
C PHE A 115 7.11 -4.63 -16.71
N PHE A 116 8.39 -4.39 -16.44
CA PHE A 116 8.87 -3.18 -15.78
C PHE A 116 9.56 -2.31 -16.85
N ARG A 117 9.03 -1.12 -17.09
CA ARG A 117 9.63 -0.19 -18.05
C ARG A 117 10.93 0.40 -17.54
N TYR A 118 10.92 0.84 -16.29
CA TYR A 118 12.11 1.34 -15.60
C TYR A 118 12.20 0.70 -14.22
N VAL A 119 13.36 0.14 -13.90
CA VAL A 119 13.68 -0.40 -12.57
C VAL A 119 14.71 0.53 -11.96
N GLN A 120 14.36 1.15 -10.85
CA GLN A 120 15.23 2.09 -10.17
C GLN A 120 16.24 1.37 -9.27
N GLN A 121 17.27 2.10 -8.88
CA GLN A 121 18.25 1.58 -7.94
C GLN A 121 17.60 1.19 -6.61
N GLY A 122 17.94 0.01 -6.10
CA GLY A 122 17.37 -0.54 -4.87
C GLY A 122 16.13 -1.39 -5.06
N ALA A 123 15.56 -1.44 -6.27
CA ALA A 123 14.46 -2.34 -6.57
C ALA A 123 14.93 -3.80 -6.57
N ASN A 124 14.04 -4.69 -6.14
CA ASN A 124 14.28 -6.12 -6.10
C ASN A 124 13.05 -6.86 -6.62
N VAL A 125 13.26 -7.76 -7.58
CA VAL A 125 12.20 -8.59 -8.14
C VAL A 125 12.60 -10.05 -7.94
N ARG A 126 11.74 -10.82 -7.30
CA ARG A 126 12.01 -12.23 -6.95
C ARG A 126 10.86 -13.14 -7.31
N ASP A 127 11.18 -14.38 -7.62
CA ASP A 127 10.24 -15.51 -7.79
C ASP A 127 9.07 -15.20 -8.73
N LEU A 128 9.32 -14.41 -9.76
CA LEU A 128 8.33 -14.02 -10.76
C LEU A 128 8.61 -14.73 -12.09
N VAL A 129 7.61 -15.40 -12.61
CA VAL A 129 7.64 -16.02 -13.94
C VAL A 129 6.76 -15.21 -14.89
N ILE A 130 7.33 -14.74 -15.98
CA ILE A 130 6.60 -14.01 -17.02
C ILE A 130 6.64 -14.83 -18.30
N ARG A 131 5.47 -15.11 -18.86
CA ARG A 131 5.31 -15.79 -20.15
C ARG A 131 4.72 -14.81 -21.14
N GLY A 132 5.52 -14.40 -22.09
CA GLY A 132 5.06 -13.62 -23.23
C GLY A 132 4.29 -14.49 -24.22
N ARG A 133 3.43 -13.87 -25.02
CA ARG A 133 2.78 -14.53 -26.14
C ARG A 133 3.84 -14.71 -27.23
N SER A 134 4.15 -15.96 -27.54
CA SER A 134 4.97 -16.22 -28.74
C SER A 134 4.07 -16.04 -29.97
N MET A 135 4.46 -15.17 -30.79
CA MET A 135 3.87 -15.05 -32.15
C MET A 135 4.47 -16.09 -33.08
#